data_a77ecb162ae5b6d7230d9bccd254d49c
#
_entry.id   a77ecb162ae5b6d7230d9bccd254d49c
#
_cell.length_a   1.000
_cell.length_b   1.000
_cell.length_c   1.000
_cell.angle_alpha   90.00
_cell.angle_beta   90.00
_cell.angle_gamma   90.00
#
_symmetry.space_group_name_H-M   'P 1'
#
loop_
_entity.id
_entity.type
_entity.pdbx_description
1 polymer ?
#
loop_
_entity_poly.entity_id
_entity_poly.type
_entity_poly.pdbx_seq_one_letter_code
_entity_poly.pdbx_strand_id
1 'polypeptide(L)'
;MIAPIVMALVPMLPMLLMGAVPGAGGAATATAGPAVREVFQSYRDNVVAITYTLRPKERPTGGEGRKVEDAVCGVIVDATGLIVTSADPFPDPGGDPKTTLIPVEFKVHLRGGRPVDADAVGLDREMNLAYLKLRTPPLGIRPLRFAEGSRLDIGDAVVVIGLLSRNYDYEPIFYTGLVNALVQRPRRMYSLDIYLQDLSIGGLVIGPAGQPIGIIGEDVLKEAPSTDRMPSNVLSIFGSFTQGSRVGYPMVFPFSDFADEIASPPALDAGEHRSWLGIVMQPLNEDLIDYWKLDVGGGIVISSVLDGSPADKAGLKAGDVLVSLQGEPVRVTKDEELAEFRRQIERLGIGRTVDLVYLRSGEKRTIAFPLGEAPKTAWTAEERKDEDLGVTVREIIIDDIQGQNLEPTTRGVVVSELEQAGWCQLAGLQTDDIIQKVDTHPITDVASFAAQADRLREEKPEGTLLFVLRQGETLFVRVKTPFGGKS
;
A
#
# COMPACT_ATOMS: atom_id res chain seq x y z
N MET A 1 45.51 -6.72 44.96
CA MET A 1 44.90 -8.05 45.18
C MET A 1 44.01 -8.35 44.02
N ILE A 2 44.48 -9.18 43.11
CA ILE A 2 43.80 -9.52 41.83
C ILE A 2 43.21 -10.90 42.08
N ALA A 3 41.91 -11.05 41.98
CA ALA A 3 41.21 -12.33 42.09
C ALA A 3 41.11 -12.99 40.68
N PRO A 4 41.33 -14.28 40.55
CA PRO A 4 41.28 -14.97 39.24
C PRO A 4 39.87 -15.39 38.86
N ILE A 5 39.57 -15.18 37.57
CA ILE A 5 38.35 -15.64 36.91
C ILE A 5 38.47 -17.17 36.71
N VAL A 6 37.54 -17.89 37.31
CA VAL A 6 37.40 -19.36 37.11
C VAL A 6 36.58 -19.60 35.85
N MET A 7 37.24 -20.14 34.85
CA MET A 7 36.64 -20.62 33.61
C MET A 7 36.03 -22.03 33.86
N ALA A 8 34.70 -22.12 33.84
CA ALA A 8 34.01 -23.41 33.99
C ALA A 8 34.03 -24.17 32.65
N LEU A 9 34.68 -25.30 32.63
CA LEU A 9 34.64 -26.28 31.56
C LEU A 9 33.26 -26.96 31.54
N VAL A 10 32.58 -26.87 30.43
CA VAL A 10 31.37 -27.63 30.12
C VAL A 10 31.83 -29.02 29.56
N PRO A 11 31.38 -30.14 30.11
CA PRO A 11 31.77 -31.45 29.57
C PRO A 11 31.04 -31.76 28.27
N MET A 12 31.81 -32.13 27.24
CA MET A 12 31.32 -32.72 26.00
C MET A 12 30.66 -34.07 26.29
N LEU A 13 29.39 -34.19 25.94
CA LEU A 13 28.65 -35.46 25.91
C LEU A 13 29.10 -36.28 24.70
N PRO A 14 29.33 -37.60 24.82
CA PRO A 14 29.76 -38.41 23.70
C PRO A 14 28.62 -38.65 22.70
N MET A 15 28.96 -38.45 21.44
CA MET A 15 28.15 -38.73 20.27
C MET A 15 27.89 -40.28 20.20
N LEU A 16 26.62 -40.67 20.43
CA LEU A 16 26.19 -42.06 20.25
C LEU A 16 26.17 -42.36 18.73
N LEU A 17 27.03 -43.30 18.30
CA LEU A 17 26.93 -43.90 16.98
C LEU A 17 25.59 -44.65 16.89
N MET A 18 24.62 -44.12 16.14
CA MET A 18 23.49 -44.92 15.70
C MET A 18 23.87 -45.69 14.43
N GLY A 19 23.73 -46.98 14.56
CA GLY A 19 24.10 -47.99 13.56
C GLY A 19 23.36 -47.77 12.23
N ALA A 20 24.09 -48.06 11.17
CA ALA A 20 23.60 -48.15 9.81
C ALA A 20 22.47 -49.19 9.70
N VAL A 21 21.29 -48.75 9.25
CA VAL A 21 20.25 -49.67 8.74
C VAL A 21 20.58 -49.92 7.27
N PRO A 22 20.84 -51.18 6.88
CA PRO A 22 21.03 -51.51 5.47
C PRO A 22 19.68 -51.76 4.81
N GLY A 23 19.41 -51.08 3.72
CA GLY A 23 18.45 -51.55 2.75
C GLY A 23 17.23 -50.68 2.53
N ALA A 24 17.36 -49.67 1.68
CA ALA A 24 16.37 -49.33 0.65
C ALA A 24 17.12 -48.74 -0.51
N GLY A 25 17.26 -49.53 -1.55
CA GLY A 25 17.88 -49.14 -2.79
C GLY A 25 17.08 -48.07 -3.51
N GLY A 26 17.79 -47.21 -4.22
CA GLY A 26 17.22 -46.27 -5.19
C GLY A 26 16.87 -44.93 -4.62
N ALA A 27 17.87 -44.19 -4.10
CA ALA A 27 17.78 -42.73 -4.19
C ALA A 27 17.80 -42.42 -5.68
N ALA A 28 16.61 -42.22 -6.24
CA ALA A 28 16.48 -41.46 -7.49
C ALA A 28 17.12 -40.10 -7.21
N THR A 29 18.38 -39.94 -7.58
CA THR A 29 18.94 -38.63 -7.89
C THR A 29 18.10 -38.12 -9.03
N ALA A 30 16.94 -37.53 -8.67
CA ALA A 30 16.14 -36.76 -9.59
C ALA A 30 17.10 -35.75 -10.20
N THR A 31 17.43 -35.97 -11.45
CA THR A 31 18.12 -35.02 -12.31
C THR A 31 17.22 -33.81 -12.50
N ALA A 32 17.07 -33.00 -11.45
CA ALA A 32 16.34 -31.75 -11.49
C ALA A 32 17.00 -30.74 -12.46
N GLY A 33 18.26 -30.97 -12.86
CA GLY A 33 19.02 -30.04 -13.66
C GLY A 33 18.46 -29.71 -15.06
N PRO A 34 18.01 -30.65 -15.89
CA PRO A 34 17.48 -30.32 -17.21
C PRO A 34 16.14 -29.59 -17.13
N ALA A 35 15.22 -30.04 -16.31
CA ALA A 35 13.89 -29.45 -16.17
C ALA A 35 13.96 -28.01 -15.61
N VAL A 36 14.76 -27.78 -14.56
CA VAL A 36 14.95 -26.42 -13.99
C VAL A 36 15.60 -25.50 -15.01
N ARG A 37 16.58 -25.99 -15.79
CA ARG A 37 17.24 -25.21 -16.84
C ARG A 37 16.24 -24.77 -17.92
N GLU A 38 15.39 -25.66 -18.37
CA GLU A 38 14.39 -25.37 -19.39
C GLU A 38 13.37 -24.34 -18.88
N VAL A 39 12.87 -24.52 -17.67
CA VAL A 39 11.95 -23.57 -17.01
C VAL A 39 12.61 -22.21 -16.88
N PHE A 40 13.83 -22.14 -16.36
CA PHE A 40 14.56 -20.89 -16.20
C PHE A 40 14.76 -20.17 -17.55
N GLN A 41 15.19 -20.90 -18.59
CA GLN A 41 15.38 -20.31 -19.93
C GLN A 41 14.07 -19.82 -20.54
N SER A 42 12.95 -20.44 -20.21
CA SER A 42 11.64 -20.09 -20.76
C SER A 42 11.09 -18.79 -20.18
N TYR A 43 11.38 -18.48 -18.91
CA TYR A 43 10.71 -17.41 -18.17
C TYR A 43 11.64 -16.30 -17.67
N ARG A 44 12.97 -16.47 -17.71
CA ARG A 44 13.92 -15.48 -17.17
C ARG A 44 13.80 -14.11 -17.81
N ASP A 45 13.37 -14.03 -19.08
CA ASP A 45 13.22 -12.76 -19.79
C ASP A 45 11.90 -12.03 -19.42
N ASN A 46 10.99 -12.70 -18.69
CA ASN A 46 9.79 -12.08 -18.12
C ASN A 46 10.07 -11.42 -16.78
N VAL A 47 11.18 -11.75 -16.10
CA VAL A 47 11.54 -11.18 -14.81
C VAL A 47 12.47 -10.01 -15.03
N VAL A 48 12.12 -8.85 -14.52
CA VAL A 48 12.78 -7.57 -14.79
C VAL A 48 13.06 -6.78 -13.54
N ALA A 49 14.15 -6.01 -13.53
CA ALA A 49 14.39 -5.03 -12.49
C ALA A 49 13.68 -3.71 -12.84
N ILE A 50 13.04 -3.14 -11.85
CA ILE A 50 12.37 -1.86 -11.94
C ILE A 50 13.11 -0.91 -11.01
N THR A 51 13.86 0.04 -11.57
CA THR A 51 14.49 1.11 -10.79
C THR A 51 13.56 2.31 -10.74
N TYR A 52 13.56 3.00 -9.62
CA TYR A 52 12.77 4.20 -9.39
C TYR A 52 13.54 5.19 -8.52
N THR A 53 13.14 6.45 -8.58
CA THR A 53 13.70 7.51 -7.73
C THR A 53 12.70 7.79 -6.61
N LEU A 54 13.14 7.71 -5.37
CA LEU A 54 12.34 8.16 -4.23
C LEU A 54 12.50 9.67 -4.09
N ARG A 55 11.39 10.38 -4.10
CA ARG A 55 11.33 11.82 -3.80
C ARG A 55 10.42 12.04 -2.61
N PRO A 56 10.76 12.98 -1.71
CA PRO A 56 9.80 13.42 -0.71
C PRO A 56 8.52 13.90 -1.42
N LYS A 57 7.36 13.55 -0.89
CA LYS A 57 6.08 14.07 -1.40
C LYS A 57 6.04 15.59 -1.27
N GLU A 58 6.53 16.10 -0.13
CA GLU A 58 6.80 17.51 0.08
C GLU A 58 8.30 17.77 -0.12
N ARG A 59 8.66 18.77 -0.92
CA ARG A 59 10.08 19.14 -1.09
C ARG A 59 10.62 19.68 0.23
N PRO A 60 11.74 19.14 0.76
CA PRO A 60 12.36 19.69 1.94
C PRO A 60 12.76 21.15 1.67
N THR A 61 12.48 22.00 2.63
CA THR A 61 12.93 23.40 2.64
C THR A 61 14.46 23.44 2.69
N GLY A 62 15.12 23.76 1.55
CA GLY A 62 16.55 24.12 1.58
C GLY A 62 17.54 23.21 0.86
N GLY A 63 17.19 22.65 -0.29
CA GLY A 63 18.16 21.98 -1.15
C GLY A 63 17.53 20.95 -2.07
N GLU A 64 18.22 20.61 -3.17
CA GLU A 64 17.89 19.40 -3.94
C GLU A 64 17.97 18.20 -2.98
N GLY A 65 16.81 17.68 -2.59
CA GLY A 65 16.72 16.46 -1.78
C GLY A 65 17.55 15.36 -2.45
N ARG A 66 18.37 14.66 -1.67
CA ARG A 66 19.19 13.55 -2.17
C ARG A 66 18.25 12.57 -2.90
N LYS A 67 18.42 12.46 -4.22
CA LYS A 67 17.73 11.45 -5.00
C LYS A 67 18.20 10.07 -4.49
N VAL A 68 17.30 9.29 -3.98
CA VAL A 68 17.56 7.91 -3.57
C VAL A 68 17.02 7.03 -4.69
N GLU A 69 17.90 6.39 -5.43
CA GLU A 69 17.52 5.36 -6.40
C GLU A 69 17.42 4.03 -5.65
N ASP A 70 16.34 3.31 -5.92
CA ASP A 70 16.11 1.97 -5.40
C ASP A 70 15.58 1.07 -6.52
N ALA A 71 15.45 -0.22 -6.25
CA ALA A 71 15.03 -1.20 -7.24
C ALA A 71 14.13 -2.28 -6.63
N VAL A 72 13.17 -2.75 -7.41
CA VAL A 72 12.30 -3.89 -7.07
C VAL A 72 12.25 -4.86 -8.26
N CYS A 73 12.02 -6.13 -7.98
CA CYS A 73 11.79 -7.14 -9.00
C CYS A 73 10.33 -7.09 -9.47
N GLY A 74 10.09 -7.34 -10.75
CA GLY A 74 8.75 -7.45 -11.30
C GLY A 74 8.67 -8.47 -12.43
N VAL A 75 7.45 -8.82 -12.80
CA VAL A 75 7.15 -9.82 -13.83
C VAL A 75 6.32 -9.20 -14.94
N ILE A 76 6.82 -9.26 -16.19
CA ILE A 76 6.05 -8.88 -17.36
C ILE A 76 5.02 -9.98 -17.64
N VAL A 77 3.75 -9.63 -17.56
CA VAL A 77 2.64 -10.60 -17.63
C VAL A 77 1.98 -10.68 -19.00
N ASP A 78 2.05 -9.60 -19.79
CA ASP A 78 1.40 -9.56 -21.10
C ASP A 78 2.31 -8.98 -22.23
N ALA A 79 1.87 -9.15 -23.48
CA ALA A 79 2.58 -8.65 -24.66
C ALA A 79 2.55 -7.12 -24.78
N THR A 80 1.69 -6.43 -24.03
CA THR A 80 1.58 -4.97 -24.05
C THR A 80 2.54 -4.32 -23.06
N GLY A 81 3.34 -5.14 -22.34
CA GLY A 81 4.32 -4.67 -21.37
C GLY A 81 3.72 -4.31 -20.01
N LEU A 82 2.64 -4.95 -19.61
CA LEU A 82 2.14 -4.86 -18.24
C LEU A 82 3.05 -5.65 -17.32
N ILE A 83 3.41 -5.06 -16.20
CA ILE A 83 4.31 -5.62 -15.19
C ILE A 83 3.58 -5.65 -13.85
N VAL A 84 3.67 -6.77 -13.15
CA VAL A 84 3.23 -6.90 -11.75
C VAL A 84 4.46 -6.93 -10.86
N THR A 85 4.43 -6.19 -9.77
CA THR A 85 5.51 -6.10 -8.78
C THR A 85 4.95 -5.90 -7.37
N SER A 86 5.81 -5.89 -6.35
CA SER A 86 5.41 -5.48 -4.99
C SER A 86 5.04 -4.00 -4.93
N ALA A 87 4.08 -3.66 -4.08
CA ALA A 87 3.71 -2.29 -3.78
C ALA A 87 4.60 -1.62 -2.72
N ASP A 88 5.62 -2.31 -2.20
CA ASP A 88 6.51 -1.78 -1.15
C ASP A 88 7.12 -0.40 -1.45
N PRO A 89 7.45 -0.04 -2.72
CA PRO A 89 7.89 1.30 -3.04
C PRO A 89 6.84 2.39 -2.81
N PHE A 90 5.56 2.02 -2.80
CA PHE A 90 4.46 2.97 -2.70
C PHE A 90 4.09 3.18 -1.22
N PRO A 91 4.10 4.43 -0.74
CA PRO A 91 3.84 4.72 0.66
C PRO A 91 2.39 4.41 1.06
N ASP A 92 2.19 4.11 2.34
CA ASP A 92 0.85 3.95 2.90
C ASP A 92 0.10 5.29 2.90
N PRO A 93 -1.23 5.30 2.64
CA PRO A 93 -2.02 6.52 2.58
C PRO A 93 -2.07 7.34 3.87
N GLY A 94 -1.79 6.71 5.02
CA GLY A 94 -1.79 7.34 6.34
C GLY A 94 -0.42 7.82 6.81
N GLY A 95 0.61 7.77 5.95
CA GLY A 95 1.95 8.25 6.31
C GLY A 95 2.01 9.77 6.42
N ASP A 96 2.89 10.28 7.31
CA ASP A 96 3.16 11.73 7.41
C ASP A 96 3.69 12.26 6.06
N PRO A 97 3.02 13.20 5.41
CA PRO A 97 3.42 13.75 4.11
C PRO A 97 4.85 14.31 4.09
N LYS A 98 5.34 14.82 5.22
CA LYS A 98 6.67 15.42 5.36
C LYS A 98 7.81 14.40 5.32
N THR A 99 7.52 13.18 5.75
CA THR A 99 8.50 12.09 5.80
C THR A 99 8.27 11.05 4.70
N THR A 100 7.14 11.12 4.02
CA THR A 100 6.74 10.16 3.01
C THR A 100 7.50 10.36 1.71
N LEU A 101 8.16 9.29 1.26
CA LEU A 101 8.83 9.25 -0.04
C LEU A 101 7.89 8.60 -1.06
N ILE A 102 7.77 9.20 -2.24
CA ILE A 102 7.00 8.65 -3.36
C ILE A 102 7.93 8.16 -4.46
N PRO A 103 7.67 7.00 -5.07
CA PRO A 103 8.45 6.50 -6.20
C PRO A 103 8.03 7.23 -7.48
N VAL A 104 9.03 7.70 -8.21
CA VAL A 104 8.87 8.37 -9.50
C VAL A 104 9.95 7.90 -10.48
N GLU A 105 9.82 8.25 -11.76
CA GLU A 105 10.84 7.98 -12.78
C GLU A 105 11.16 6.48 -12.90
N PHE A 106 10.12 5.64 -13.06
CA PHE A 106 10.31 4.19 -13.19
C PHE A 106 11.05 3.85 -14.49
N LYS A 107 12.08 3.01 -14.37
CA LYS A 107 12.84 2.44 -15.50
C LYS A 107 12.93 0.93 -15.37
N VAL A 108 12.55 0.23 -16.41
CA VAL A 108 12.57 -1.23 -16.46
C VAL A 108 13.81 -1.69 -17.22
N HIS A 109 14.61 -2.50 -16.55
CA HIS A 109 15.83 -3.09 -17.10
C HIS A 109 15.49 -4.42 -17.76
N LEU A 110 15.43 -4.39 -19.09
CA LEU A 110 15.22 -5.58 -19.91
C LEU A 110 16.58 -6.21 -20.22
N ARG A 111 16.65 -7.53 -20.19
CA ARG A 111 17.87 -8.28 -20.42
C ARG A 111 18.49 -7.95 -21.79
N GLY A 112 19.77 -7.57 -21.79
CA GLY A 112 20.52 -7.21 -23.01
C GLY A 112 20.06 -5.93 -23.70
N GLY A 113 19.16 -5.15 -23.12
CA GLY A 113 18.61 -3.90 -23.64
C GLY A 113 19.01 -2.66 -22.85
N ARG A 114 18.59 -1.50 -23.35
CA ARG A 114 18.60 -0.27 -22.55
C ARG A 114 17.38 -0.23 -21.65
N PRO A 115 17.46 0.42 -20.49
CA PRO A 115 16.30 0.62 -19.66
C PRO A 115 15.16 1.33 -20.43
N VAL A 116 13.93 0.89 -20.19
CA VAL A 116 12.73 1.44 -20.81
C VAL A 116 11.91 2.16 -19.73
N ASP A 117 11.43 3.35 -20.05
CA ASP A 117 10.56 4.09 -19.12
C ASP A 117 9.22 3.36 -18.95
N ALA A 118 8.69 3.41 -17.74
CA ALA A 118 7.41 2.84 -17.39
C ALA A 118 6.60 3.82 -16.55
N ASP A 119 5.28 3.66 -16.60
CA ASP A 119 4.35 4.39 -15.75
C ASP A 119 3.70 3.41 -14.78
N ALA A 120 3.52 3.81 -13.53
CA ALA A 120 2.65 3.11 -12.61
C ALA A 120 1.21 3.31 -13.09
N VAL A 121 0.47 2.21 -13.27
CA VAL A 121 -0.90 2.24 -13.80
C VAL A 121 -1.92 1.67 -12.84
N GLY A 122 -1.45 1.03 -11.77
CA GLY A 122 -2.34 0.42 -10.79
C GLY A 122 -1.66 0.11 -9.47
N LEU A 123 -2.46 0.07 -8.41
CA LEU A 123 -2.00 -0.23 -7.06
C LEU A 123 -3.07 -0.98 -6.27
N ASP A 124 -2.76 -2.21 -5.90
CA ASP A 124 -3.56 -3.00 -4.96
C ASP A 124 -2.84 -3.07 -3.62
N ARG A 125 -3.29 -2.25 -2.69
CA ARG A 125 -2.69 -2.17 -1.35
C ARG A 125 -3.03 -3.36 -0.46
N GLU A 126 -4.13 -4.04 -0.73
CA GLU A 126 -4.54 -5.20 0.04
C GLU A 126 -3.72 -6.42 -0.32
N MET A 127 -3.43 -6.58 -1.62
CA MET A 127 -2.53 -7.63 -2.09
C MET A 127 -1.06 -7.21 -2.03
N ASN A 128 -0.76 -5.97 -1.63
CA ASN A 128 0.58 -5.38 -1.70
C ASN A 128 1.21 -5.51 -3.09
N LEU A 129 0.41 -5.27 -4.14
CA LEU A 129 0.81 -5.35 -5.54
C LEU A 129 0.73 -4.00 -6.24
N ALA A 130 1.69 -3.75 -7.11
CA ALA A 130 1.69 -2.60 -8.02
C ALA A 130 1.77 -3.06 -9.47
N TYR A 131 1.14 -2.29 -10.33
CA TYR A 131 1.07 -2.53 -11.76
C TYR A 131 1.75 -1.39 -12.50
N LEU A 132 2.74 -1.72 -13.33
CA LEU A 132 3.44 -0.76 -14.18
C LEU A 132 3.23 -1.10 -15.64
N LYS A 133 3.30 -0.09 -16.50
CA LYS A 133 3.16 -0.24 -17.95
C LYS A 133 4.36 0.34 -18.65
N LEU A 134 5.00 -0.45 -19.49
CA LEU A 134 6.08 0.04 -20.35
C LEU A 134 5.53 1.07 -21.33
N ARG A 135 6.18 2.25 -21.42
CA ARG A 135 5.81 3.27 -22.43
C ARG A 135 6.06 2.80 -23.84
N THR A 136 7.11 2.03 -24.02
CA THR A 136 7.49 1.47 -25.34
C THR A 136 7.86 0.01 -25.14
N PRO A 137 6.88 -0.91 -25.20
CA PRO A 137 7.16 -2.33 -25.07
C PRO A 137 8.02 -2.82 -26.24
N PRO A 138 9.10 -3.57 -25.98
CA PRO A 138 9.91 -4.13 -27.06
C PRO A 138 9.16 -5.23 -27.82
N LEU A 139 9.49 -5.40 -29.08
CA LEU A 139 8.95 -6.49 -29.89
C LEU A 139 9.41 -7.84 -29.32
N GLY A 140 8.49 -8.80 -29.26
CA GLY A 140 8.81 -10.19 -28.89
C GLY A 140 8.65 -10.52 -27.40
N ILE A 141 8.08 -9.64 -26.57
CA ILE A 141 7.66 -10.01 -25.21
C ILE A 141 6.71 -11.21 -25.31
N ARG A 142 7.04 -12.27 -24.57
CA ARG A 142 6.17 -13.45 -24.48
C ARG A 142 5.20 -13.25 -23.31
N PRO A 143 3.88 -13.25 -23.57
CA PRO A 143 2.91 -13.18 -22.49
C PRO A 143 3.00 -14.44 -21.63
N LEU A 144 2.85 -14.30 -20.34
CA LEU A 144 2.72 -15.43 -19.43
C LEU A 144 1.35 -16.09 -19.64
N ARG A 145 1.36 -17.42 -19.63
CA ARG A 145 0.12 -18.22 -19.61
C ARG A 145 -0.02 -18.78 -18.22
N PHE A 146 -0.96 -18.26 -17.47
CA PHE A 146 -1.30 -18.78 -16.17
C PHE A 146 -2.18 -20.01 -16.32
N ALA A 147 -1.90 -21.05 -15.55
CA ALA A 147 -2.77 -22.21 -15.54
C ALA A 147 -3.95 -21.93 -14.60
N GLU A 148 -5.15 -21.83 -15.17
CA GLU A 148 -6.37 -21.68 -14.39
C GLU A 148 -6.52 -22.83 -13.39
N GLY A 149 -6.83 -22.48 -12.13
CA GLY A 149 -7.07 -23.46 -11.09
C GLY A 149 -5.82 -24.18 -10.55
N SER A 150 -4.61 -23.81 -10.96
CA SER A 150 -3.37 -24.36 -10.39
C SER A 150 -3.29 -24.09 -8.90
N ARG A 151 -3.18 -25.13 -8.11
CA ARG A 151 -2.95 -25.07 -6.67
C ARG A 151 -1.67 -25.79 -6.35
N LEU A 152 -1.00 -25.31 -5.32
CA LEU A 152 0.14 -25.98 -4.73
C LEU A 152 -0.29 -26.69 -3.46
N ASP A 153 0.32 -27.84 -3.21
CA ASP A 153 0.18 -28.58 -1.96
C ASP A 153 1.51 -28.59 -1.18
N ILE A 154 1.43 -28.91 0.11
CA ILE A 154 2.63 -29.04 0.95
C ILE A 154 3.53 -30.12 0.36
N GLY A 155 4.82 -29.79 0.16
CA GLY A 155 5.81 -30.69 -0.43
C GLY A 155 5.96 -30.51 -1.95
N ASP A 156 5.13 -29.70 -2.60
CA ASP A 156 5.32 -29.39 -4.02
C ASP A 156 6.63 -28.63 -4.23
N ALA A 157 7.39 -29.07 -5.25
CA ALA A 157 8.61 -28.40 -5.65
C ALA A 157 8.30 -27.19 -6.54
N VAL A 158 8.92 -26.06 -6.26
CA VAL A 158 8.79 -24.83 -7.04
C VAL A 158 10.14 -24.29 -7.48
N VAL A 159 10.13 -23.52 -8.57
CA VAL A 159 11.27 -22.70 -9.01
C VAL A 159 10.88 -21.26 -8.88
N VAL A 160 11.67 -20.48 -8.15
CA VAL A 160 11.51 -19.02 -8.06
C VAL A 160 12.57 -18.37 -8.92
N ILE A 161 12.18 -17.46 -9.80
CA ILE A 161 13.09 -16.67 -10.61
C ILE A 161 13.06 -15.24 -10.07
N GLY A 162 14.21 -14.81 -9.56
CA GLY A 162 14.48 -13.46 -9.08
C GLY A 162 15.66 -12.85 -9.83
N LEU A 163 16.24 -11.80 -9.28
CA LEU A 163 17.32 -11.05 -9.88
C LEU A 163 18.49 -10.89 -8.89
N LEU A 164 19.69 -10.83 -9.43
CA LEU A 164 20.85 -10.32 -8.70
C LEU A 164 20.80 -8.81 -8.59
N SER A 165 21.62 -8.24 -7.71
CA SER A 165 21.68 -6.80 -7.50
C SER A 165 22.25 -6.03 -8.72
N ARG A 166 22.16 -4.69 -8.69
CA ARG A 166 22.72 -3.78 -9.68
C ARG A 166 24.18 -4.05 -10.02
N ASN A 167 24.96 -4.52 -9.05
CA ASN A 167 26.40 -4.83 -9.26
C ASN A 167 26.62 -5.99 -10.24
N TYR A 168 25.59 -6.76 -10.52
CA TYR A 168 25.57 -7.88 -11.45
C TYR A 168 24.59 -7.65 -12.61
N ASP A 169 24.35 -6.39 -12.96
CA ASP A 169 23.49 -5.97 -14.08
C ASP A 169 22.07 -6.59 -14.03
N TYR A 170 21.57 -6.87 -12.82
CA TYR A 170 20.26 -7.52 -12.59
C TYR A 170 20.11 -8.85 -13.33
N GLU A 171 21.20 -9.63 -13.48
CA GLU A 171 21.10 -10.93 -14.12
C GLU A 171 20.10 -11.83 -13.37
N PRO A 172 19.22 -12.56 -14.09
CA PRO A 172 18.27 -13.47 -13.50
C PRO A 172 18.96 -14.62 -12.73
N ILE A 173 18.43 -14.91 -11.55
CA ILE A 173 18.83 -16.03 -10.72
C ILE A 173 17.61 -16.90 -10.42
N PHE A 174 17.82 -18.17 -10.16
CA PHE A 174 16.74 -19.03 -9.70
C PHE A 174 17.04 -19.69 -8.36
N TYR A 175 15.97 -19.99 -7.65
CA TYR A 175 15.95 -20.76 -6.43
C TYR A 175 15.04 -21.96 -6.63
N THR A 176 15.31 -23.05 -5.95
CA THR A 176 14.42 -24.21 -5.87
C THR A 176 14.07 -24.46 -4.42
N GLY A 177 12.81 -24.71 -4.15
CA GLY A 177 12.32 -24.97 -2.80
C GLY A 177 11.04 -25.79 -2.82
N LEU A 178 10.54 -26.06 -1.63
CA LEU A 178 9.30 -26.78 -1.41
C LEU A 178 8.28 -25.86 -0.74
N VAL A 179 7.03 -26.08 -1.04
CA VAL A 179 5.94 -25.49 -0.28
C VAL A 179 5.92 -26.13 1.09
N ASN A 180 6.16 -25.36 2.16
CA ASN A 180 6.22 -25.84 3.52
C ASN A 180 4.99 -25.48 4.36
N ALA A 181 4.19 -24.50 3.93
CA ALA A 181 2.91 -24.16 4.56
C ALA A 181 1.89 -23.60 3.56
N LEU A 182 0.62 -23.87 3.85
CA LEU A 182 -0.54 -23.31 3.14
C LEU A 182 -1.25 -22.34 4.07
N VAL A 183 -1.26 -21.05 3.73
CA VAL A 183 -1.98 -20.02 4.46
C VAL A 183 -3.32 -19.79 3.74
N GLN A 184 -4.42 -19.87 4.49
CA GLN A 184 -5.76 -19.68 3.94
C GLN A 184 -6.37 -18.34 4.34
N ARG A 185 -5.87 -17.71 5.40
CA ARG A 185 -6.36 -16.45 5.94
C ARG A 185 -5.18 -15.54 6.31
N PRO A 186 -5.29 -14.25 6.09
CA PRO A 186 -6.47 -13.51 5.57
C PRO A 186 -6.76 -13.81 4.10
N ARG A 187 -5.78 -14.34 3.35
CA ARG A 187 -5.89 -14.74 1.94
C ARG A 187 -5.06 -16.00 1.68
N ARG A 188 -5.28 -16.63 0.52
CA ARG A 188 -4.50 -17.79 0.12
C ARG A 188 -3.07 -17.38 -0.25
N MET A 189 -2.09 -17.98 0.42
CA MET A 189 -0.67 -17.80 0.17
C MET A 189 0.06 -19.13 0.43
N TYR A 190 1.24 -19.25 -0.14
CA TYR A 190 2.09 -20.40 0.09
C TYR A 190 3.43 -19.95 0.65
N SER A 191 3.85 -20.56 1.77
CA SER A 191 5.19 -20.38 2.32
C SER A 191 6.16 -21.36 1.68
N LEU A 192 7.39 -20.94 1.49
CA LEU A 192 8.46 -21.75 0.91
C LEU A 192 9.58 -21.98 1.92
N ASP A 193 10.28 -23.10 1.81
CA ASP A 193 11.42 -23.49 2.65
C ASP A 193 12.76 -22.90 2.21
N ILE A 194 12.73 -21.78 1.45
CA ILE A 194 13.91 -21.14 0.88
C ILE A 194 14.12 -19.74 1.45
N TYR A 195 15.39 -19.37 1.57
CA TYR A 195 15.78 -17.99 1.85
C TYR A 195 15.96 -17.23 0.53
N LEU A 196 15.18 -16.18 0.36
CA LEU A 196 15.23 -15.32 -0.82
C LEU A 196 16.06 -14.07 -0.53
N GLN A 197 16.80 -13.60 -1.54
CA GLN A 197 17.54 -12.34 -1.46
C GLN A 197 16.64 -11.17 -1.87
N ASP A 198 17.08 -9.93 -1.59
CA ASP A 198 16.30 -8.69 -1.68
C ASP A 198 15.56 -8.49 -3.01
N LEU A 199 16.22 -8.72 -4.16
CA LEU A 199 15.59 -8.59 -5.48
C LEU A 199 14.83 -9.85 -5.93
N SER A 200 14.36 -10.66 -5.01
CA SER A 200 13.45 -11.79 -5.29
C SER A 200 12.00 -11.48 -4.96
N ILE A 201 11.71 -10.43 -4.20
CA ILE A 201 10.36 -9.95 -3.97
C ILE A 201 9.84 -9.35 -5.28
N GLY A 202 8.67 -9.79 -5.72
CA GLY A 202 8.14 -9.55 -7.07
C GLY A 202 8.59 -10.59 -8.11
N GLY A 203 9.45 -11.55 -7.73
CA GLY A 203 9.95 -12.60 -8.61
C GLY A 203 8.88 -13.64 -8.98
N LEU A 204 9.10 -14.32 -10.09
CA LEU A 204 8.17 -15.28 -10.69
C LEU A 204 8.29 -16.66 -10.04
N VAL A 205 7.16 -17.25 -9.68
CA VAL A 205 7.08 -18.62 -9.13
C VAL A 205 6.51 -19.57 -10.16
N ILE A 206 7.23 -20.66 -10.39
CA ILE A 206 6.89 -21.73 -11.32
C ILE A 206 6.59 -22.99 -10.52
N GLY A 207 5.47 -23.62 -10.82
CA GLY A 207 5.02 -24.84 -10.15
C GLY A 207 5.64 -26.12 -10.70
N PRO A 208 5.25 -27.29 -10.13
CA PRO A 208 5.86 -28.58 -10.44
C PRO A 208 5.71 -29.00 -11.91
N ALA A 209 4.66 -28.57 -12.60
CA ALA A 209 4.43 -28.89 -14.01
C ALA A 209 5.09 -27.87 -14.97
N GLY A 210 5.95 -26.95 -14.44
CA GLY A 210 6.65 -25.96 -15.26
C GLY A 210 5.80 -24.75 -15.67
N GLN A 211 4.64 -24.55 -15.04
CA GLN A 211 3.73 -23.43 -15.31
C GLN A 211 3.90 -22.30 -14.31
N PRO A 212 3.70 -21.01 -14.71
CA PRO A 212 3.61 -19.89 -13.79
C PRO A 212 2.45 -20.06 -12.81
N ILE A 213 2.76 -19.94 -11.51
CA ILE A 213 1.79 -20.05 -10.43
C ILE A 213 1.45 -18.69 -9.81
N GLY A 214 2.46 -17.86 -9.62
CA GLY A 214 2.31 -16.60 -8.91
C GLY A 214 3.60 -15.81 -8.86
N ILE A 215 3.64 -14.84 -7.97
CA ILE A 215 4.83 -14.05 -7.66
C ILE A 215 5.18 -14.14 -6.19
N ILE A 216 6.42 -13.82 -5.85
CA ILE A 216 6.82 -13.60 -4.47
C ILE A 216 6.34 -12.22 -4.04
N GLY A 217 5.48 -12.16 -3.03
CA GLY A 217 5.08 -10.96 -2.35
C GLY A 217 5.51 -10.97 -0.90
N GLU A 218 5.41 -9.84 -0.24
CA GLU A 218 5.55 -9.74 1.21
C GLU A 218 4.17 -9.56 1.84
N ASP A 219 3.86 -10.44 2.80
CA ASP A 219 2.71 -10.22 3.65
C ASP A 219 3.10 -9.25 4.77
N VAL A 220 2.66 -8.02 4.61
CA VAL A 220 2.94 -6.97 5.59
C VAL A 220 2.03 -7.21 6.80
N LEU A 221 2.52 -7.96 7.77
CA LEU A 221 1.88 -8.05 9.07
C LEU A 221 1.95 -6.67 9.73
N LYS A 222 0.79 -6.10 10.02
CA LYS A 222 0.67 -4.81 10.74
C LYS A 222 1.11 -4.87 12.20
N GLU A 223 1.46 -6.02 12.69
CA GLU A 223 2.03 -6.20 14.02
C GLU A 223 3.54 -5.98 13.99
N ALA A 224 3.95 -4.72 14.05
CA ALA A 224 5.24 -4.44 14.66
C ALA A 224 5.20 -5.01 16.10
N PRO A 225 6.18 -5.82 16.54
CA PRO A 225 6.25 -6.22 17.93
C PRO A 225 6.16 -4.96 18.77
N SER A 226 5.17 -4.91 19.68
CA SER A 226 4.95 -3.77 20.55
C SER A 226 6.27 -3.44 21.25
N THR A 227 6.90 -2.35 20.85
CA THR A 227 8.16 -1.84 21.43
C THR A 227 8.00 -1.45 22.91
N ASP A 228 6.77 -1.45 23.42
CA ASP A 228 6.43 -1.15 24.83
C ASP A 228 7.04 -2.11 25.86
N ARG A 229 7.65 -3.22 25.42
CA ARG A 229 8.30 -4.19 26.31
C ARG A 229 9.82 -4.24 26.23
N MET A 230 10.46 -3.45 25.37
CA MET A 230 11.92 -3.41 25.30
C MET A 230 12.49 -2.22 26.06
N PRO A 231 13.50 -2.44 26.95
CA PRO A 231 14.21 -1.35 27.60
C PRO A 231 14.86 -0.42 26.58
N SER A 232 14.81 0.88 26.79
CA SER A 232 15.29 1.93 25.87
C SER A 232 16.76 1.79 25.43
N ASN A 233 17.59 1.13 26.23
CA ASN A 233 18.98 0.85 25.93
C ASN A 233 19.17 -0.30 24.92
N VAL A 234 18.18 -1.19 24.81
CA VAL A 234 18.17 -2.26 23.79
C VAL A 234 17.64 -1.71 22.45
N LEU A 235 16.66 -0.79 22.52
CA LEU A 235 16.12 -0.11 21.33
C LEU A 235 17.19 0.68 20.56
N SER A 236 18.16 1.31 21.26
CA SER A 236 19.23 2.08 20.61
C SER A 236 20.24 1.21 19.85
N ILE A 237 20.44 -0.03 20.26
CA ILE A 237 21.35 -0.97 19.62
C ILE A 237 20.68 -1.64 18.41
N PHE A 238 19.39 -1.96 18.52
CA PHE A 238 18.62 -2.57 17.42
C PHE A 238 17.97 -1.55 16.49
N GLY A 239 17.72 -0.32 16.95
CA GLY A 239 17.11 0.74 16.16
C GLY A 239 17.91 1.17 14.92
N SER A 240 19.24 0.92 14.93
CA SER A 240 20.08 1.13 13.74
C SER A 240 19.93 0.02 12.69
N PHE A 241 19.44 -1.15 13.10
CA PHE A 241 19.19 -2.28 12.20
C PHE A 241 17.72 -2.41 11.77
N THR A 242 16.80 -1.71 12.46
CA THR A 242 15.34 -1.82 12.22
C THR A 242 14.74 -0.55 11.63
N GLN A 243 15.55 0.44 11.28
CA GLN A 243 15.06 1.63 10.58
C GLN A 243 14.64 1.22 9.16
N GLY A 244 13.35 0.90 9.02
CA GLY A 244 12.71 0.61 7.74
C GLY A 244 12.47 -0.86 7.39
N SER A 245 12.90 -1.82 8.22
CA SER A 245 12.59 -3.24 7.96
C SER A 245 11.18 -3.56 8.46
N ARG A 246 10.21 -3.49 7.56
CA ARG A 246 8.96 -4.22 7.72
C ARG A 246 9.37 -5.70 7.81
N VAL A 247 9.02 -6.37 8.89
CA VAL A 247 9.23 -7.83 9.00
C VAL A 247 8.10 -8.48 8.21
N GLY A 248 8.26 -8.51 6.88
CA GLY A 248 7.40 -9.27 6.00
C GLY A 248 7.96 -10.68 5.83
N TYR A 249 7.08 -11.66 5.71
CA TYR A 249 7.46 -13.00 5.27
C TYR A 249 7.26 -13.09 3.76
N PRO A 250 8.29 -13.46 2.97
CA PRO A 250 8.11 -13.70 1.55
C PRO A 250 7.18 -14.90 1.35
N MET A 251 6.09 -14.65 0.64
CA MET A 251 5.04 -15.62 0.36
C MET A 251 4.77 -15.68 -1.14
N VAL A 252 4.31 -16.82 -1.61
CA VAL A 252 3.78 -16.92 -2.98
C VAL A 252 2.35 -16.42 -3.02
N PHE A 253 2.10 -15.40 -3.83
CA PHE A 253 0.78 -14.89 -4.16
C PHE A 253 0.34 -15.51 -5.49
N PRO A 254 -0.66 -16.40 -5.49
CA PRO A 254 -1.06 -17.08 -6.71
C PRO A 254 -1.77 -16.15 -7.69
N PHE A 255 -1.43 -16.24 -8.96
CA PHE A 255 -2.03 -15.43 -10.03
C PHE A 255 -3.55 -15.56 -10.11
N SER A 256 -4.10 -16.71 -9.73
CA SER A 256 -5.55 -16.92 -9.70
C SER A 256 -6.30 -15.99 -8.76
N ASP A 257 -5.61 -15.37 -7.82
CA ASP A 257 -6.21 -14.52 -6.78
C ASP A 257 -6.22 -13.03 -7.18
N PHE A 258 -5.50 -12.69 -8.26
CA PHE A 258 -5.45 -11.33 -8.83
C PHE A 258 -5.45 -11.34 -10.38
N ALA A 259 -6.08 -12.35 -10.98
CA ALA A 259 -6.18 -12.46 -12.45
C ALA A 259 -7.05 -11.35 -13.06
N ASP A 260 -8.09 -10.94 -12.37
CA ASP A 260 -8.98 -9.85 -12.80
C ASP A 260 -8.24 -8.52 -12.77
N GLU A 261 -7.38 -8.30 -11.79
CA GLU A 261 -6.53 -7.12 -11.65
C GLU A 261 -5.42 -7.06 -12.72
N ILE A 262 -4.95 -8.21 -13.22
CA ILE A 262 -4.06 -8.24 -14.39
C ILE A 262 -4.82 -7.81 -15.64
N ALA A 263 -6.06 -8.25 -15.81
CA ALA A 263 -6.89 -7.88 -16.96
C ALA A 263 -7.32 -6.41 -16.91
N SER A 264 -7.55 -5.88 -15.69
CA SER A 264 -7.95 -4.50 -15.44
C SER A 264 -7.30 -4.01 -14.14
N PRO A 265 -6.04 -3.52 -14.19
CA PRO A 265 -5.35 -3.06 -12.99
C PRO A 265 -6.17 -2.03 -12.23
N PRO A 266 -6.29 -2.17 -10.89
CA PRO A 266 -6.94 -1.15 -10.08
C PRO A 266 -6.17 0.16 -10.25
N ALA A 267 -6.87 1.27 -10.51
CA ALA A 267 -6.23 2.55 -10.74
C ALA A 267 -5.30 2.93 -9.57
N LEU A 268 -4.25 3.71 -9.82
CA LEU A 268 -3.34 4.21 -8.78
C LEU A 268 -4.08 4.95 -7.67
N ASP A 269 -5.17 5.56 -8.07
CA ASP A 269 -6.15 6.29 -7.29
C ASP A 269 -7.42 5.47 -6.99
N ALA A 270 -7.39 4.15 -7.17
CA ALA A 270 -8.54 3.29 -6.87
C ALA A 270 -9.06 3.44 -5.43
N GLY A 271 -8.30 4.17 -4.58
CA GLY A 271 -8.81 4.77 -3.36
C GLY A 271 -9.89 5.85 -3.56
N GLU A 272 -9.98 6.46 -4.76
CA GLU A 272 -10.85 7.61 -5.02
C GLU A 272 -12.30 7.22 -5.29
N HIS A 273 -12.55 6.07 -5.92
CA HIS A 273 -13.89 5.66 -6.35
C HIS A 273 -14.30 4.31 -5.77
N ARG A 274 -14.05 4.10 -4.46
CA ARG A 274 -14.47 2.87 -3.79
C ARG A 274 -15.87 3.04 -3.18
N SER A 275 -16.66 1.98 -3.27
CA SER A 275 -17.91 1.94 -2.53
C SER A 275 -17.65 1.83 -1.02
N TRP A 276 -18.47 2.51 -0.25
CA TRP A 276 -18.22 2.78 1.14
C TRP A 276 -19.51 2.80 1.98
N LEU A 277 -19.40 2.27 3.19
CA LEU A 277 -20.48 2.27 4.18
C LEU A 277 -20.45 3.53 5.06
N GLY A 278 -19.26 3.94 5.48
CA GLY A 278 -19.06 5.04 6.43
C GLY A 278 -19.11 4.62 7.87
N ILE A 279 -18.50 3.48 8.18
CA ILE A 279 -18.39 2.93 9.53
C ILE A 279 -16.93 2.68 9.91
N VAL A 280 -16.61 2.84 11.18
CA VAL A 280 -15.38 2.32 11.78
C VAL A 280 -15.68 0.94 12.34
N MET A 281 -14.89 -0.03 11.95
CA MET A 281 -15.11 -1.46 12.19
C MET A 281 -14.15 -2.01 13.22
N GLN A 282 -14.65 -2.93 14.04
CA GLN A 282 -13.89 -3.76 14.97
C GLN A 282 -14.35 -5.21 14.80
N PRO A 283 -13.45 -6.22 14.84
CA PRO A 283 -13.86 -7.61 14.79
C PRO A 283 -14.68 -8.00 16.03
N LEU A 284 -15.67 -8.84 15.83
CA LEU A 284 -16.41 -9.47 16.94
C LEU A 284 -15.62 -10.69 17.41
N ASN A 285 -14.67 -10.49 18.33
CA ASN A 285 -13.87 -11.55 18.90
C ASN A 285 -14.67 -12.43 19.89
N GLU A 286 -14.08 -13.56 20.32
CA GLU A 286 -14.69 -14.51 21.23
C GLU A 286 -15.09 -13.87 22.57
N ASP A 287 -14.25 -12.98 23.11
CA ASP A 287 -14.53 -12.30 24.38
C ASP A 287 -15.80 -11.44 24.31
N LEU A 288 -16.01 -10.73 23.18
CA LEU A 288 -17.22 -9.93 22.96
C LEU A 288 -18.44 -10.79 22.72
N ILE A 289 -18.31 -11.92 22.00
CA ILE A 289 -19.39 -12.88 21.79
C ILE A 289 -19.89 -13.41 23.15
N ASP A 290 -18.97 -13.84 24.01
CA ASP A 290 -19.27 -14.36 25.34
C ASP A 290 -19.85 -13.29 26.28
N TYR A 291 -19.28 -12.10 26.26
CA TYR A 291 -19.73 -10.99 27.11
C TYR A 291 -21.16 -10.54 26.76
N TRP A 292 -21.46 -10.43 25.47
CA TRP A 292 -22.80 -10.05 25.00
C TRP A 292 -23.75 -11.25 24.84
N LYS A 293 -23.26 -12.47 25.07
CA LYS A 293 -24.02 -13.74 24.95
C LYS A 293 -24.70 -13.86 23.58
N LEU A 294 -23.98 -13.59 22.54
CA LEU A 294 -24.45 -13.62 21.16
C LEU A 294 -24.40 -15.06 20.62
N ASP A 295 -25.43 -15.49 19.92
CA ASP A 295 -25.44 -16.78 19.23
C ASP A 295 -25.01 -16.60 17.77
N VAL A 296 -23.72 -16.23 17.59
CA VAL A 296 -23.09 -16.00 16.28
C VAL A 296 -21.63 -16.48 16.29
N GLY A 297 -21.14 -16.93 15.16
CA GLY A 297 -19.76 -17.42 15.02
C GLY A 297 -18.75 -16.33 14.59
N GLY A 298 -19.10 -15.05 14.75
CA GLY A 298 -18.29 -13.89 14.37
C GLY A 298 -19.17 -12.76 13.85
N GLY A 299 -18.57 -11.65 13.50
CA GLY A 299 -19.26 -10.47 12.99
C GLY A 299 -18.35 -9.23 13.01
N ILE A 300 -18.96 -8.07 12.75
CA ILE A 300 -18.27 -6.78 12.80
C ILE A 300 -19.02 -5.86 13.75
N VAL A 301 -18.34 -5.40 14.77
CA VAL A 301 -18.86 -4.36 15.68
C VAL A 301 -18.63 -3.00 15.03
N ILE A 302 -19.67 -2.20 14.93
CA ILE A 302 -19.58 -0.80 14.52
C ILE A 302 -19.07 0.01 15.71
N SER A 303 -17.83 0.47 15.67
CA SER A 303 -17.24 1.31 16.72
C SER A 303 -17.70 2.75 16.61
N SER A 304 -17.86 3.26 15.40
CA SER A 304 -18.47 4.57 15.11
C SER A 304 -19.09 4.61 13.70
N VAL A 305 -19.98 5.53 13.48
CA VAL A 305 -20.58 5.84 12.19
C VAL A 305 -20.20 7.28 11.84
N LEU A 306 -19.72 7.50 10.62
CA LEU A 306 -19.33 8.82 10.15
C LEU A 306 -20.57 9.63 9.74
N ASP A 307 -20.64 10.86 10.22
CA ASP A 307 -21.75 11.77 9.95
C ASP A 307 -21.96 11.99 8.45
N GLY A 308 -23.19 11.94 8.00
CA GLY A 308 -23.59 12.11 6.60
C GLY A 308 -23.24 10.93 5.69
N SER A 309 -22.65 9.87 6.23
CA SER A 309 -22.34 8.63 5.49
C SER A 309 -23.58 7.86 5.07
N PRO A 310 -23.46 6.87 4.16
CA PRO A 310 -24.56 5.95 3.85
C PRO A 310 -25.10 5.22 5.08
N ALA A 311 -24.22 4.75 5.96
CA ALA A 311 -24.61 4.05 7.19
C ALA A 311 -25.36 4.96 8.17
N ASP A 312 -24.94 6.22 8.31
CA ASP A 312 -25.61 7.23 9.13
C ASP A 312 -27.01 7.52 8.60
N LYS A 313 -27.12 7.81 7.31
CA LYS A 313 -28.42 8.03 6.64
C LYS A 313 -29.36 6.83 6.75
N ALA A 314 -28.81 5.62 6.78
CA ALA A 314 -29.53 4.39 6.98
C ALA A 314 -29.91 4.13 8.46
N GLY A 315 -29.31 4.88 9.41
CA GLY A 315 -29.62 4.78 10.84
C GLY A 315 -28.87 3.69 11.58
N LEU A 316 -27.73 3.21 11.05
CA LEU A 316 -26.77 2.39 11.80
C LEU A 316 -26.14 3.22 12.91
N LYS A 317 -25.71 2.56 13.99
CA LYS A 317 -25.16 3.24 15.18
C LYS A 317 -23.95 2.48 15.72
N ALA A 318 -23.10 3.19 16.46
CA ALA A 318 -22.10 2.55 17.28
C ALA A 318 -22.72 1.52 18.22
N GLY A 319 -22.08 0.36 18.36
CA GLY A 319 -22.56 -0.79 19.10
C GLY A 319 -23.45 -1.76 18.30
N ASP A 320 -23.83 -1.45 17.05
CA ASP A 320 -24.45 -2.45 16.18
C ASP A 320 -23.42 -3.52 15.78
N VAL A 321 -23.86 -4.76 15.65
CA VAL A 321 -23.01 -5.88 15.23
C VAL A 321 -23.50 -6.42 13.90
N LEU A 322 -22.71 -6.24 12.83
CA LEU A 322 -23.03 -6.79 11.51
C LEU A 322 -22.76 -8.30 11.48
N VAL A 323 -23.76 -9.08 11.14
CA VAL A 323 -23.70 -10.55 11.15
C VAL A 323 -23.99 -11.18 9.79
N SER A 324 -24.49 -10.42 8.81
CA SER A 324 -24.67 -10.90 7.44
C SER A 324 -24.52 -9.74 6.45
N LEU A 325 -23.92 -10.03 5.30
CA LEU A 325 -23.78 -9.16 4.14
C LEU A 325 -24.34 -9.89 2.91
N GLN A 326 -25.32 -9.31 2.20
CA GLN A 326 -25.93 -9.89 1.00
C GLN A 326 -26.44 -11.34 1.20
N GLY A 327 -26.95 -11.63 2.40
CA GLY A 327 -27.41 -12.97 2.76
C GLY A 327 -26.34 -13.94 3.25
N GLU A 328 -25.06 -13.63 3.04
CA GLU A 328 -23.92 -14.43 3.50
C GLU A 328 -23.52 -14.06 4.94
N PRO A 329 -23.22 -15.04 5.80
CA PRO A 329 -22.78 -14.77 7.17
C PRO A 329 -21.43 -14.06 7.23
N VAL A 330 -21.34 -12.98 8.00
CA VAL A 330 -20.08 -12.31 8.33
C VAL A 330 -19.43 -13.04 9.51
N ARG A 331 -18.25 -13.62 9.29
CA ARG A 331 -17.52 -14.43 10.27
C ARG A 331 -16.16 -13.82 10.62
N VAL A 332 -16.17 -12.54 10.90
CA VAL A 332 -14.98 -11.79 11.28
C VAL A 332 -14.76 -11.90 12.79
N THR A 333 -13.63 -12.44 13.20
CA THR A 333 -13.23 -12.61 14.61
C THR A 333 -11.89 -11.93 14.92
N LYS A 334 -11.13 -11.56 13.88
CA LYS A 334 -9.80 -10.95 13.96
C LYS A 334 -9.68 -9.74 13.04
N ASP A 335 -8.75 -8.83 13.35
CA ASP A 335 -8.53 -7.59 12.59
C ASP A 335 -8.14 -7.86 11.13
N GLU A 336 -7.35 -8.92 10.87
CA GLU A 336 -6.92 -9.27 9.52
C GLU A 336 -8.10 -9.66 8.59
N GLU A 337 -9.19 -10.14 9.17
CA GLU A 337 -10.38 -10.55 8.42
C GLU A 337 -11.29 -9.35 8.02
N LEU A 338 -11.08 -8.17 8.63
CA LEU A 338 -11.81 -6.94 8.28
C LEU A 338 -11.51 -6.49 6.84
N ALA A 339 -10.31 -6.75 6.35
CA ALA A 339 -9.91 -6.40 4.99
C ALA A 339 -10.77 -7.11 3.94
N GLU A 340 -11.10 -8.40 4.16
CA GLU A 340 -11.96 -9.16 3.24
C GLU A 340 -13.39 -8.60 3.22
N PHE A 341 -13.95 -8.24 4.37
CA PHE A 341 -15.26 -7.59 4.41
C PHE A 341 -15.26 -6.25 3.65
N ARG A 342 -14.18 -5.47 3.78
CA ARG A 342 -14.01 -4.21 3.06
C ARG A 342 -14.01 -4.43 1.55
N ARG A 343 -13.26 -5.45 1.07
CA ARG A 343 -13.26 -5.85 -0.35
C ARG A 343 -14.64 -6.27 -0.84
N GLN A 344 -15.40 -7.01 -0.04
CA GLN A 344 -16.76 -7.40 -0.42
C GLN A 344 -17.66 -6.18 -0.64
N ILE A 345 -17.55 -5.15 0.21
CA ILE A 345 -18.25 -3.88 0.03
C ILE A 345 -17.77 -3.17 -1.26
N GLU A 346 -16.48 -3.12 -1.50
CA GLU A 346 -15.91 -2.48 -2.70
C GLU A 346 -16.35 -3.15 -3.99
N ARG A 347 -16.41 -4.48 -4.02
CA ARG A 347 -16.90 -5.26 -5.17
C ARG A 347 -18.37 -5.04 -5.50
N LEU A 348 -19.18 -4.66 -4.53
CA LEU A 348 -20.59 -4.33 -4.78
C LEU A 348 -20.75 -3.10 -5.68
N GLY A 349 -19.86 -2.10 -5.53
CA GLY A 349 -19.84 -0.89 -6.36
C GLY A 349 -20.68 0.26 -5.79
N ILE A 350 -20.30 1.48 -6.18
CA ILE A 350 -20.95 2.73 -5.75
C ILE A 350 -22.41 2.76 -6.23
N GLY A 351 -23.31 3.22 -5.38
CA GLY A 351 -24.74 3.32 -5.65
C GLY A 351 -25.49 1.99 -5.65
N ARG A 352 -24.79 0.86 -5.49
CA ARG A 352 -25.45 -0.44 -5.33
C ARG A 352 -26.04 -0.57 -3.94
N THR A 353 -27.23 -1.17 -3.87
CA THR A 353 -27.87 -1.46 -2.60
C THR A 353 -27.15 -2.60 -1.89
N VAL A 354 -26.78 -2.37 -0.64
CA VAL A 354 -26.24 -3.38 0.26
C VAL A 354 -27.35 -3.86 1.20
N ASP A 355 -27.48 -5.17 1.31
CA ASP A 355 -28.38 -5.82 2.29
C ASP A 355 -27.55 -6.28 3.48
N LEU A 356 -27.82 -5.72 4.66
CA LEU A 356 -27.13 -6.02 5.89
C LEU A 356 -28.10 -6.57 6.94
N VAL A 357 -27.63 -7.58 7.68
CA VAL A 357 -28.29 -8.01 8.91
C VAL A 357 -27.38 -7.67 10.07
N TYR A 358 -27.93 -7.01 11.08
CA TYR A 358 -27.20 -6.59 12.27
C TYR A 358 -27.98 -6.88 13.55
N LEU A 359 -27.26 -6.94 14.66
CA LEU A 359 -27.80 -7.05 16.00
C LEU A 359 -27.69 -5.69 16.68
N ARG A 360 -28.77 -5.20 17.25
CA ARG A 360 -28.83 -4.01 18.11
C ARG A 360 -29.43 -4.39 19.43
N SER A 361 -28.67 -4.31 20.50
CA SER A 361 -29.09 -4.79 21.84
C SER A 361 -29.58 -6.25 21.83
N GLY A 362 -28.94 -7.11 21.04
CA GLY A 362 -29.28 -8.52 20.88
C GLY A 362 -30.45 -8.81 19.91
N GLU A 363 -31.19 -7.80 19.46
CA GLU A 363 -32.24 -7.95 18.46
C GLU A 363 -31.74 -7.97 17.05
N LYS A 364 -32.12 -8.98 16.27
CA LYS A 364 -31.75 -9.08 14.84
C LYS A 364 -32.61 -8.14 14.01
N ARG A 365 -31.93 -7.30 13.20
CA ARG A 365 -32.54 -6.33 12.31
C ARG A 365 -31.94 -6.44 10.91
N THR A 366 -32.72 -6.10 9.90
CA THR A 366 -32.27 -6.06 8.51
C THR A 366 -32.43 -4.66 7.98
N ILE A 367 -31.45 -4.21 7.18
CA ILE A 367 -31.45 -2.91 6.53
C ILE A 367 -30.87 -3.03 5.13
N ALA A 368 -31.43 -2.25 4.21
CA ALA A 368 -30.95 -2.14 2.83
C ALA A 368 -30.82 -0.66 2.47
N PHE A 369 -29.65 -0.28 1.94
CA PHE A 369 -29.38 1.08 1.52
C PHE A 369 -28.29 1.15 0.45
N PRO A 370 -28.25 2.21 -0.37
CA PRO A 370 -27.22 2.35 -1.39
C PRO A 370 -25.85 2.69 -0.77
N LEU A 371 -24.82 2.03 -1.26
CA LEU A 371 -23.44 2.35 -0.94
C LEU A 371 -23.06 3.74 -1.50
N GLY A 372 -22.33 4.50 -0.72
CA GLY A 372 -21.75 5.76 -1.17
C GLY A 372 -20.38 5.58 -1.78
N GLU A 373 -19.83 6.66 -2.26
CA GLU A 373 -18.45 6.78 -2.64
C GLU A 373 -17.59 7.10 -1.40
N ALA A 374 -16.46 6.42 -1.27
CA ALA A 374 -15.52 6.71 -0.18
C ALA A 374 -15.04 8.17 -0.28
N PRO A 375 -14.94 8.87 0.84
CA PRO A 375 -14.43 10.23 0.83
C PRO A 375 -12.98 10.26 0.33
N LYS A 376 -12.64 11.32 -0.37
CA LYS A 376 -11.27 11.55 -0.82
C LYS A 376 -10.33 11.69 0.38
N THR A 377 -9.12 11.23 0.20
CA THR A 377 -8.00 11.39 1.15
C THR A 377 -7.09 12.52 0.71
N ALA A 378 -6.14 12.95 1.53
CA ALA A 378 -5.16 13.96 1.14
C ALA A 378 -4.31 13.56 -0.09
N TRP A 379 -4.26 12.26 -0.40
CA TRP A 379 -3.53 11.70 -1.54
C TRP A 379 -4.32 11.76 -2.86
N THR A 380 -5.64 11.74 -2.74
CA THR A 380 -6.57 11.64 -3.86
C THR A 380 -7.30 12.97 -4.07
N ALA A 381 -7.09 13.92 -3.17
CA ALA A 381 -7.61 15.28 -3.27
C ALA A 381 -7.04 15.98 -4.51
N GLU A 382 -7.90 16.64 -5.26
CA GLU A 382 -7.46 17.51 -6.36
C GLU A 382 -6.49 18.54 -5.82
N GLU A 383 -5.30 18.64 -6.44
CA GLU A 383 -4.23 19.52 -5.99
C GLU A 383 -3.76 20.44 -7.11
N ARG A 384 -3.42 21.66 -6.75
CA ARG A 384 -2.90 22.66 -7.68
C ARG A 384 -1.70 23.36 -7.08
N LYS A 385 -0.55 23.27 -7.76
CA LYS A 385 0.63 24.05 -7.45
C LYS A 385 0.60 25.37 -8.20
N ASP A 386 0.87 26.48 -7.50
CA ASP A 386 1.13 27.79 -8.05
C ASP A 386 2.59 28.21 -7.77
N GLU A 387 3.43 28.14 -8.81
CA GLU A 387 4.86 28.43 -8.70
C GLU A 387 5.15 29.92 -8.45
N ASP A 388 4.30 30.83 -8.95
CA ASP A 388 4.49 32.25 -8.77
C ASP A 388 4.22 32.72 -7.35
N LEU A 389 3.19 32.16 -6.72
CA LEU A 389 2.86 32.45 -5.32
C LEU A 389 3.64 31.58 -4.33
N GLY A 390 4.24 30.48 -4.83
CA GLY A 390 4.99 29.51 -4.01
C GLY A 390 4.08 28.76 -3.04
N VAL A 391 2.88 28.33 -3.51
CA VAL A 391 1.88 27.63 -2.72
C VAL A 391 1.31 26.46 -3.51
N THR A 392 1.09 25.33 -2.84
CA THR A 392 0.28 24.23 -3.34
C THR A 392 -1.01 24.20 -2.50
N VAL A 393 -2.12 24.09 -3.18
CA VAL A 393 -3.44 24.01 -2.54
C VAL A 393 -4.15 22.74 -2.98
N ARG A 394 -4.99 22.18 -2.13
CA ARG A 394 -5.85 21.04 -2.44
C ARG A 394 -7.29 21.28 -2.00
N GLU A 395 -8.20 20.47 -2.50
CA GLU A 395 -9.57 20.47 -2.01
C GLU A 395 -9.66 20.08 -0.53
N ILE A 396 -10.72 20.56 0.13
CA ILE A 396 -11.03 20.19 1.51
C ILE A 396 -11.54 18.75 1.55
N ILE A 397 -10.98 17.94 2.42
CA ILE A 397 -11.39 16.55 2.64
C ILE A 397 -12.07 16.37 4.00
N ILE A 398 -12.67 15.21 4.24
CA ILE A 398 -13.36 14.91 5.52
C ILE A 398 -12.40 15.03 6.71
N ASP A 399 -11.16 14.60 6.56
CA ASP A 399 -10.15 14.67 7.63
C ASP A 399 -9.86 16.12 8.05
N ASP A 400 -9.87 17.07 7.12
CA ASP A 400 -9.71 18.50 7.43
C ASP A 400 -10.89 19.00 8.25
N ILE A 401 -12.12 18.64 7.82
CA ILE A 401 -13.36 19.03 8.50
C ILE A 401 -13.34 18.53 9.94
N GLN A 402 -12.99 17.26 10.15
CA GLN A 402 -12.95 16.63 11.47
C GLN A 402 -11.76 17.12 12.30
N GLY A 403 -10.56 17.16 11.71
CA GLY A 403 -9.32 17.53 12.40
C GLY A 403 -9.30 18.98 12.88
N GLN A 404 -9.93 19.89 12.12
CA GLN A 404 -10.04 21.31 12.49
C GLN A 404 -11.42 21.69 13.08
N ASN A 405 -12.30 20.70 13.30
CA ASN A 405 -13.68 20.90 13.81
C ASN A 405 -14.46 21.96 13.02
N LEU A 406 -14.45 21.84 11.69
CA LEU A 406 -15.09 22.77 10.77
C LEU A 406 -16.54 22.38 10.52
N GLU A 407 -17.34 23.37 10.08
CA GLU A 407 -18.68 23.09 9.57
C GLU A 407 -18.60 22.25 8.28
N PRO A 408 -19.45 21.23 8.09
CA PRO A 408 -19.47 20.41 6.86
C PRO A 408 -19.70 21.22 5.57
N THR A 409 -20.23 22.44 5.70
CA THR A 409 -20.48 23.38 4.60
C THR A 409 -19.29 24.28 4.29
N THR A 410 -18.17 24.16 5.01
CA THR A 410 -16.96 24.95 4.76
C THR A 410 -16.50 24.79 3.32
N ARG A 411 -16.19 25.92 2.67
CA ARG A 411 -15.69 26.01 1.29
C ARG A 411 -14.35 26.70 1.29
N GLY A 412 -13.52 26.36 0.33
CA GLY A 412 -12.17 26.88 0.16
C GLY A 412 -11.23 25.83 -0.39
N VAL A 413 -9.95 26.12 -0.29
CA VAL A 413 -8.86 25.18 -0.59
C VAL A 413 -7.89 25.14 0.59
N VAL A 414 -7.38 23.96 0.92
CA VAL A 414 -6.40 23.76 1.97
C VAL A 414 -5.01 24.01 1.41
N VAL A 415 -4.18 24.74 2.12
CA VAL A 415 -2.75 24.88 1.79
C VAL A 415 -2.05 23.58 2.15
N SER A 416 -1.67 22.80 1.14
CA SER A 416 -0.98 21.51 1.33
C SER A 416 0.54 21.67 1.39
N GLU A 417 1.12 22.65 0.65
CA GLU A 417 2.55 22.90 0.63
C GLU A 417 2.86 24.40 0.43
N LEU A 418 3.95 24.86 1.04
CA LEU A 418 4.50 26.19 0.85
C LEU A 418 5.94 26.12 0.42
N GLU A 419 6.28 26.78 -0.67
CA GLU A 419 7.68 26.88 -1.13
C GLU A 419 8.50 27.73 -0.15
N GLN A 420 9.70 27.26 0.19
CA GLN A 420 10.57 27.98 1.11
C GLN A 420 10.95 29.35 0.54
N ALA A 421 10.78 30.39 1.35
CA ALA A 421 10.94 31.78 0.94
C ALA A 421 9.99 32.20 -0.21
N GLY A 422 8.97 31.40 -0.51
CA GLY A 422 7.88 31.75 -1.42
C GLY A 422 7.02 32.91 -0.87
N TRP A 423 6.36 33.62 -1.77
CA TRP A 423 5.58 34.82 -1.39
C TRP A 423 4.50 34.54 -0.36
N CYS A 424 3.82 33.41 -0.46
CA CYS A 424 2.81 33.01 0.52
C CYS A 424 3.40 32.68 1.87
N GLN A 425 4.53 31.97 1.93
CA GLN A 425 5.22 31.65 3.19
C GLN A 425 5.76 32.93 3.86
N LEU A 426 6.38 33.83 3.10
CA LEU A 426 6.88 35.11 3.62
C LEU A 426 5.76 36.01 4.14
N ALA A 427 4.55 35.87 3.61
CA ALA A 427 3.37 36.58 4.07
C ALA A 427 2.77 35.99 5.37
N GLY A 428 3.26 34.82 5.82
CA GLY A 428 2.80 34.16 7.05
C GLY A 428 1.65 33.17 6.82
N LEU A 429 1.40 32.73 5.58
CA LEU A 429 0.55 31.58 5.30
C LEU A 429 1.21 30.32 5.85
N GLN A 430 0.42 29.36 6.33
CA GLN A 430 0.88 28.10 6.90
C GLN A 430 0.21 26.92 6.21
N THR A 431 0.82 25.75 6.29
CA THR A 431 0.15 24.49 5.91
C THR A 431 -1.10 24.29 6.79
N ASP A 432 -2.10 23.65 6.21
CA ASP A 432 -3.43 23.42 6.78
C ASP A 432 -4.30 24.69 6.91
N ASP A 433 -3.83 25.87 6.47
CA ASP A 433 -4.67 27.03 6.30
C ASP A 433 -5.71 26.78 5.18
N ILE A 434 -6.93 27.27 5.36
CA ILE A 434 -7.96 27.18 4.35
C ILE A 434 -8.18 28.56 3.72
N ILE A 435 -7.83 28.69 2.44
CA ILE A 435 -8.04 29.92 1.69
C ILE A 435 -9.50 29.94 1.22
N GLN A 436 -10.26 30.91 1.72
CA GLN A 436 -11.68 31.06 1.41
C GLN A 436 -11.97 32.20 0.40
N LYS A 437 -11.07 33.20 0.31
CA LYS A 437 -11.16 34.28 -0.70
C LYS A 437 -9.77 34.75 -1.10
N VAL A 438 -9.68 35.18 -2.34
CA VAL A 438 -8.55 35.99 -2.87
C VAL A 438 -9.12 37.35 -3.23
N ASP A 439 -8.68 38.40 -2.54
CA ASP A 439 -9.27 39.75 -2.53
C ASP A 439 -10.78 39.69 -2.21
N THR A 440 -11.62 40.03 -3.18
CA THR A 440 -13.08 39.97 -3.04
C THR A 440 -13.72 38.71 -3.61
N HIS A 441 -12.92 37.84 -4.24
CA HIS A 441 -13.42 36.67 -4.97
C HIS A 441 -13.44 35.44 -4.06
N PRO A 442 -14.60 34.80 -3.91
CA PRO A 442 -14.69 33.57 -3.11
C PRO A 442 -13.97 32.43 -3.79
N ILE A 443 -13.32 31.62 -2.97
CA ILE A 443 -12.70 30.35 -3.37
C ILE A 443 -13.60 29.24 -2.82
N THR A 444 -14.08 28.36 -3.68
CA THR A 444 -14.95 27.25 -3.33
C THR A 444 -14.29 25.89 -3.55
N ASP A 445 -13.31 25.86 -4.47
CA ASP A 445 -12.63 24.67 -4.96
C ASP A 445 -11.29 25.03 -5.60
N VAL A 446 -10.53 24.01 -6.02
CA VAL A 446 -9.22 24.18 -6.66
C VAL A 446 -9.30 24.96 -7.97
N ALA A 447 -10.37 24.75 -8.75
CA ALA A 447 -10.57 25.45 -10.03
C ALA A 447 -10.79 26.95 -9.83
N SER A 448 -11.56 27.36 -8.83
CA SER A 448 -11.78 28.77 -8.48
C SER A 448 -10.48 29.43 -7.99
N PHE A 449 -9.64 28.72 -7.23
CA PHE A 449 -8.32 29.21 -6.85
C PHE A 449 -7.41 29.40 -8.08
N ALA A 450 -7.37 28.40 -8.98
CA ALA A 450 -6.60 28.47 -10.21
C ALA A 450 -6.99 29.71 -11.06
N ALA A 451 -8.28 29.95 -11.21
CA ALA A 451 -8.80 31.12 -11.95
C ALA A 451 -8.35 32.47 -11.32
N GLN A 452 -8.27 32.54 -9.98
CA GLN A 452 -7.77 33.75 -9.32
C GLN A 452 -6.24 33.88 -9.44
N ALA A 453 -5.49 32.79 -9.38
CA ALA A 453 -4.05 32.82 -9.62
C ALA A 453 -3.73 33.29 -11.05
N ASP A 454 -4.46 32.79 -12.04
CA ASP A 454 -4.33 33.24 -13.44
C ASP A 454 -4.68 34.71 -13.61
N ARG A 455 -5.75 35.22 -12.96
CA ARG A 455 -6.09 36.63 -12.91
C ARG A 455 -4.95 37.48 -12.34
N LEU A 456 -4.33 37.07 -11.24
CA LEU A 456 -3.19 37.77 -10.63
C LEU A 456 -1.99 37.87 -11.58
N ARG A 457 -1.75 36.83 -12.42
CA ARG A 457 -0.73 36.86 -13.47
C ARG A 457 -1.04 37.88 -14.57
N GLU A 458 -2.30 38.03 -14.94
CA GLU A 458 -2.75 38.99 -15.97
C GLU A 458 -2.72 40.41 -15.45
N GLU A 459 -3.31 40.67 -14.30
CA GLU A 459 -3.45 42.00 -13.70
C GLU A 459 -2.15 42.54 -13.08
N LYS A 460 -1.25 41.67 -12.69
CA LYS A 460 0.06 41.99 -12.08
C LYS A 460 0.00 43.00 -10.93
N PRO A 461 -0.86 42.80 -9.94
CA PRO A 461 -0.93 43.70 -8.79
C PRO A 461 0.35 43.61 -7.93
N GLU A 462 0.67 44.64 -7.15
CA GLU A 462 1.77 44.63 -6.18
C GLU A 462 1.55 43.66 -5.02
N GLY A 463 0.33 43.25 -4.80
CA GLY A 463 -0.04 42.28 -3.76
C GLY A 463 -1.53 41.97 -3.80
N THR A 464 -1.87 40.87 -3.15
CA THR A 464 -3.24 40.37 -3.00
C THR A 464 -3.53 40.07 -1.52
N LEU A 465 -4.80 40.06 -1.15
CA LEU A 465 -5.25 39.77 0.20
C LEU A 465 -5.97 38.42 0.22
N LEU A 466 -5.42 37.47 0.99
CA LEU A 466 -6.04 36.18 1.21
C LEU A 466 -6.90 36.22 2.48
N PHE A 467 -8.10 35.68 2.39
CA PHE A 467 -8.99 35.43 3.50
C PHE A 467 -8.84 33.98 3.89
N VAL A 468 -8.29 33.74 5.07
CA VAL A 468 -7.79 32.42 5.49
C VAL A 468 -8.50 32.02 6.76
N LEU A 469 -8.94 30.77 6.83
CA LEU A 469 -9.42 30.14 8.05
C LEU A 469 -8.29 29.25 8.61
N ARG A 470 -7.85 29.52 9.83
CA ARG A 470 -6.82 28.77 10.58
C ARG A 470 -7.39 28.37 11.92
N GLN A 471 -7.52 27.04 12.15
CA GLN A 471 -8.03 26.49 13.42
C GLN A 471 -9.35 27.15 13.90
N GLY A 472 -10.25 27.43 12.96
CA GLY A 472 -11.55 28.08 13.23
C GLY A 472 -11.52 29.60 13.31
N GLU A 473 -10.35 30.26 13.25
CA GLU A 473 -10.21 31.73 13.28
C GLU A 473 -9.96 32.29 11.87
N THR A 474 -10.63 33.38 11.54
CA THR A 474 -10.44 34.06 10.27
C THR A 474 -9.27 35.03 10.33
N LEU A 475 -8.35 34.91 9.41
CA LEU A 475 -7.16 35.74 9.26
C LEU A 475 -7.13 36.39 7.89
N PHE A 476 -6.46 37.55 7.83
CA PHE A 476 -6.19 38.27 6.58
C PHE A 476 -4.68 38.25 6.33
N VAL A 477 -4.27 37.56 5.26
CA VAL A 477 -2.85 37.44 4.90
C VAL A 477 -2.60 38.26 3.63
N ARG A 478 -1.77 39.30 3.73
CA ARG A 478 -1.39 40.11 2.57
C ARG A 478 -0.13 39.52 1.91
N VAL A 479 -0.32 38.94 0.76
CA VAL A 479 0.77 38.38 -0.05
C VAL A 479 1.26 39.43 -1.03
N LYS A 480 2.55 39.71 -1.05
CA LYS A 480 3.19 40.44 -2.16
C LYS A 480 3.25 39.50 -3.35
N THR A 481 3.06 40.03 -4.56
CA THR A 481 3.14 39.21 -5.76
C THR A 481 4.48 39.43 -6.46
N PRO A 482 5.02 38.42 -7.16
CA PRO A 482 6.27 38.54 -7.91
C PRO A 482 6.16 39.51 -9.09
N PHE A 483 4.93 39.93 -9.41
CA PHE A 483 4.63 40.75 -10.58
C PHE A 483 4.78 42.25 -10.34
N GLY A 484 4.71 42.72 -9.08
CA GLY A 484 4.71 44.12 -8.69
C GLY A 484 6.07 44.80 -8.53
N GLY A 485 7.18 44.11 -8.81
CA GLY A 485 8.52 44.69 -8.74
C GLY A 485 8.73 45.66 -9.90
N LYS A 486 8.70 46.95 -9.66
CA LYS A 486 9.32 47.92 -10.57
C LYS A 486 10.79 47.63 -10.61
N SER A 487 11.30 47.34 -11.83
CA SER A 487 12.72 47.34 -12.21
C SER A 487 13.46 48.59 -11.72
#